data_6ab8d5cec80b9205981a2804b19cd414
#
_entry.id   6ab8d5cec80b9205981a2804b19cd414
#
_cell.length_a   1.000
_cell.length_b   1.000
_cell.length_c   1.000
_cell.angle_alpha   90.00
_cell.angle_beta   90.00
_cell.angle_gamma   90.00
#
_symmetry.space_group_name_H-M   'P 1'
#
loop_
_entity.id
_entity.type
_entity.pdbx_description
1 polymer ?
#
loop_
_entity_poly.entity_id
_entity_poly.type
_entity_poly.pdbx_seq_one_letter_code
_entity_poly.pdbx_strand_id
1 'polypeptide(L)'
;PPDTMQGLVLMANGIGVGFSGNTIYPSEPFALYAYPLKYQISTEYPVVGLGAFGQSVFVGTTGNPYVIQGSDPGSLTMTKLPQKQACVSKRSIVEMNGGVVYASPDGLMQVTESNGLSSLTAGLINRDDWQSFNPSSFSSFELDSRYYAFYDNGTTQGCLVFDFGAKPNFHKLDIYATAGYNERRKDALFLAIG
;
A
#
# COMPACT_ATOMS: atom_id res chain seq x y z
N PRO A 1 -16.24 -8.05 13.80
CA PRO A 1 -14.81 -7.74 13.80
C PRO A 1 -14.37 -7.37 15.23
N PRO A 2 -13.07 -7.50 15.57
CA PRO A 2 -12.59 -6.98 16.85
C PRO A 2 -12.65 -5.45 16.85
N ASP A 3 -12.85 -4.84 18.02
CA ASP A 3 -12.93 -3.37 18.17
C ASP A 3 -11.63 -2.66 17.73
N THR A 4 -10.53 -3.41 17.66
CA THR A 4 -9.20 -2.93 17.23
C THR A 4 -8.94 -3.12 15.73
N MET A 5 -9.93 -3.55 14.94
CA MET A 5 -9.75 -3.75 13.49
C MET A 5 -9.45 -2.44 12.77
N GLN A 6 -8.47 -2.49 11.88
CA GLN A 6 -7.96 -1.37 11.10
C GLN A 6 -7.90 -1.73 9.61
N GLY A 7 -7.74 -0.71 8.78
CA GLY A 7 -7.30 -0.84 7.39
C GLY A 7 -8.26 -1.62 6.49
N LEU A 8 -9.55 -1.36 6.57
CA LEU A 8 -10.54 -2.04 5.72
C LEU A 8 -10.30 -1.72 4.24
N VAL A 9 -10.09 -2.77 3.45
CA VAL A 9 -10.05 -2.73 1.98
C VAL A 9 -11.12 -3.67 1.42
N LEU A 10 -11.56 -3.42 0.18
CA LEU A 10 -12.59 -4.20 -0.48
C LEU A 10 -12.02 -4.85 -1.74
N MET A 11 -12.10 -6.17 -1.82
CA MET A 11 -11.76 -6.93 -3.03
C MET A 11 -12.88 -6.79 -4.08
N ALA A 12 -12.57 -6.99 -5.34
CA ALA A 12 -13.53 -6.89 -6.44
C ALA A 12 -14.72 -7.87 -6.33
N ASN A 13 -14.55 -8.98 -5.61
CA ASN A 13 -15.60 -9.97 -5.33
C ASN A 13 -16.47 -9.63 -4.10
N GLY A 14 -16.34 -8.44 -3.53
CA GLY A 14 -17.14 -7.96 -2.41
C GLY A 14 -16.69 -8.44 -1.02
N ILE A 15 -15.54 -9.12 -0.92
CA ILE A 15 -14.96 -9.50 0.37
C ILE A 15 -14.23 -8.29 0.97
N GLY A 16 -14.66 -7.85 2.14
CA GLY A 16 -13.94 -6.86 2.93
C GLY A 16 -12.81 -7.53 3.73
N VAL A 17 -11.64 -6.92 3.75
CA VAL A 17 -10.49 -7.43 4.50
C VAL A 17 -9.95 -6.33 5.40
N GLY A 18 -9.92 -6.59 6.70
CA GLY A 18 -9.30 -5.73 7.71
C GLY A 18 -8.24 -6.50 8.50
N PHE A 19 -7.54 -5.83 9.43
CA PHE A 19 -6.54 -6.47 10.27
C PHE A 19 -6.52 -5.90 11.70
N SER A 20 -5.97 -6.70 12.61
CA SER A 20 -5.58 -6.26 13.96
C SER A 20 -4.31 -6.99 14.39
N GLY A 21 -3.26 -6.24 14.70
CA GLY A 21 -1.94 -6.82 14.98
C GLY A 21 -1.39 -7.60 13.78
N ASN A 22 -1.26 -8.91 13.92
CA ASN A 22 -0.83 -9.82 12.87
C ASN A 22 -1.96 -10.71 12.31
N THR A 23 -3.21 -10.44 12.67
CA THR A 23 -4.37 -11.21 12.23
C THR A 23 -5.18 -10.44 11.18
N ILE A 24 -5.50 -11.12 10.10
CA ILE A 24 -6.33 -10.65 8.99
C ILE A 24 -7.74 -11.18 9.18
N TYR A 25 -8.72 -10.33 8.92
CA TYR A 25 -10.14 -10.63 9.09
C TYR A 25 -10.88 -10.45 7.76
N PRO A 26 -11.08 -11.51 6.97
CA PRO A 26 -11.96 -11.48 5.81
C PRO A 26 -13.44 -11.47 6.25
N SER A 27 -14.27 -10.69 5.52
CA SER A 27 -15.72 -10.69 5.71
C SER A 27 -16.41 -11.75 4.86
N GLU A 28 -17.69 -12.00 5.12
CA GLU A 28 -18.59 -12.59 4.13
C GLU A 28 -18.72 -11.63 2.92
N PRO A 29 -18.87 -12.16 1.68
CA PRO A 29 -19.02 -11.31 0.49
C PRO A 29 -20.24 -10.39 0.62
N PHE A 30 -20.04 -9.11 0.31
CA PHE A 30 -21.06 -8.04 0.38
C PHE A 30 -21.68 -7.83 1.77
N ALA A 31 -21.11 -8.45 2.83
CA ALA A 31 -21.56 -8.34 4.20
C ALA A 31 -20.43 -7.84 5.12
N LEU A 32 -20.07 -6.55 4.95
CA LEU A 32 -18.95 -5.91 5.68
C LEU A 32 -19.12 -5.80 7.19
N TYR A 33 -20.21 -6.31 7.74
CA TYR A 33 -20.47 -6.45 9.18
C TYR A 33 -20.20 -7.87 9.70
N ALA A 34 -20.03 -8.86 8.82
CA ALA A 34 -19.87 -10.28 9.16
C ALA A 34 -18.44 -10.76 8.91
N TYR A 35 -17.71 -11.02 10.00
CA TYR A 35 -16.31 -11.49 9.99
C TYR A 35 -16.20 -12.81 10.76
N PRO A 36 -16.51 -13.96 10.13
CA PRO A 36 -16.44 -15.26 10.80
C PRO A 36 -15.03 -15.60 11.25
N LEU A 37 -14.89 -16.11 12.47
CA LEU A 37 -13.60 -16.48 13.05
C LEU A 37 -12.85 -17.54 12.21
N LYS A 38 -13.59 -18.41 11.53
CA LYS A 38 -13.04 -19.48 10.66
C LYS A 38 -12.27 -18.95 9.45
N TYR A 39 -12.42 -17.65 9.08
CA TYR A 39 -11.73 -17.02 7.95
C TYR A 39 -10.46 -16.29 8.36
N GLN A 40 -10.16 -16.22 9.65
CA GLN A 40 -8.97 -15.53 10.13
C GLN A 40 -7.69 -16.18 9.60
N ILE A 41 -6.77 -15.32 9.16
CA ILE A 41 -5.44 -15.71 8.68
C ILE A 41 -4.41 -14.89 9.46
N SER A 42 -3.31 -15.50 9.88
CA SER A 42 -2.27 -14.79 10.63
C SER A 42 -0.96 -14.69 9.85
N THR A 43 -0.34 -13.52 9.94
CA THR A 43 1.00 -13.24 9.42
C THR A 43 2.07 -13.50 10.48
N GLU A 44 3.32 -13.68 10.05
CA GLU A 44 4.47 -13.85 10.95
C GLU A 44 4.85 -12.53 11.64
N TYR A 45 4.67 -11.41 10.95
CA TYR A 45 5.00 -10.06 11.41
C TYR A 45 3.75 -9.19 11.53
N PRO A 46 3.76 -8.18 12.42
CA PRO A 46 2.66 -7.23 12.53
C PRO A 46 2.32 -6.57 11.19
N VAL A 47 1.03 -6.46 10.89
CA VAL A 47 0.54 -5.80 9.70
C VAL A 47 0.62 -4.28 9.88
N VAL A 48 1.14 -3.59 8.88
CA VAL A 48 1.21 -2.12 8.80
C VAL A 48 0.01 -1.57 8.04
N GLY A 49 -0.36 -2.23 6.94
CA GLY A 49 -1.48 -1.79 6.12
C GLY A 49 -1.84 -2.80 5.03
N LEU A 50 -2.97 -2.56 4.38
CA LEU A 50 -3.52 -3.37 3.31
C LEU A 50 -3.71 -2.53 2.05
N GLY A 51 -3.61 -3.17 0.87
CA GLY A 51 -3.96 -2.60 -0.42
C GLY A 51 -4.69 -3.61 -1.29
N ALA A 52 -5.88 -3.27 -1.79
CA ALA A 52 -6.62 -4.15 -2.69
C ALA A 52 -6.25 -3.87 -4.14
N PHE A 53 -6.16 -4.91 -4.95
CA PHE A 53 -5.96 -4.83 -6.40
C PHE A 53 -6.55 -6.08 -7.06
N GLY A 54 -7.43 -5.89 -8.02
CA GLY A 54 -8.17 -6.99 -8.62
C GLY A 54 -8.88 -7.87 -7.58
N GLN A 55 -8.63 -9.18 -7.62
CA GLN A 55 -9.12 -10.16 -6.62
C GLN A 55 -8.06 -10.51 -5.59
N SER A 56 -7.13 -9.61 -5.34
CA SER A 56 -6.01 -9.81 -4.44
C SER A 56 -5.93 -8.71 -3.38
N VAL A 57 -5.32 -9.02 -2.25
CA VAL A 57 -4.98 -8.05 -1.22
C VAL A 57 -3.49 -8.14 -0.91
N PHE A 58 -2.80 -7.04 -1.08
CA PHE A 58 -1.46 -6.84 -0.55
C PHE A 58 -1.53 -6.64 0.96
N VAL A 59 -0.66 -7.34 1.68
CA VAL A 59 -0.50 -7.22 3.13
C VAL A 59 0.90 -6.73 3.43
N GLY A 60 1.03 -5.44 3.69
CA GLY A 60 2.27 -4.83 4.13
C GLY A 60 2.51 -5.10 5.61
N THR A 61 3.66 -5.67 5.95
CA THR A 61 4.04 -5.99 7.34
C THR A 61 5.35 -5.30 7.72
N THR A 62 5.74 -5.40 8.98
CA THR A 62 7.06 -4.94 9.46
C THR A 62 8.22 -5.86 9.03
N GLY A 63 7.92 -6.92 8.30
CA GLY A 63 8.91 -7.87 7.76
C GLY A 63 8.65 -8.18 6.29
N ASN A 64 8.42 -9.45 5.96
CA ASN A 64 8.06 -9.83 4.61
C ASN A 64 6.61 -9.44 4.29
N PRO A 65 6.33 -8.89 3.11
CA PRO A 65 4.96 -8.68 2.67
C PRO A 65 4.31 -10.00 2.23
N TYR A 66 2.96 -9.98 2.16
CA TYR A 66 2.16 -11.12 1.70
C TYR A 66 1.15 -10.66 0.67
N VAL A 67 0.64 -11.62 -0.10
CA VAL A 67 -0.51 -11.44 -0.98
C VAL A 67 -1.57 -12.46 -0.60
N ILE A 68 -2.80 -12.01 -0.42
CA ILE A 68 -3.99 -12.85 -0.22
C ILE A 68 -4.74 -12.88 -1.54
N GLN A 69 -5.13 -14.08 -1.97
CA GLN A 69 -5.87 -14.30 -3.23
C GLN A 69 -6.96 -15.35 -3.02
N GLY A 70 -8.03 -15.22 -3.79
CA GLY A 70 -9.13 -16.18 -3.81
C GLY A 70 -10.47 -15.51 -4.08
N SER A 71 -11.45 -16.31 -4.48
CA SER A 71 -12.80 -15.86 -4.81
C SER A 71 -13.81 -16.05 -3.68
N ASP A 72 -13.47 -16.89 -2.69
CA ASP A 72 -14.33 -17.23 -1.55
C ASP A 72 -13.56 -17.06 -0.24
N PRO A 73 -14.16 -16.44 0.79
CA PRO A 73 -13.45 -16.15 2.04
C PRO A 73 -12.97 -17.41 2.79
N GLY A 74 -13.64 -18.56 2.60
CA GLY A 74 -13.22 -19.83 3.18
C GLY A 74 -12.07 -20.52 2.45
N SER A 75 -11.71 -20.07 1.25
CA SER A 75 -10.64 -20.62 0.42
C SER A 75 -9.56 -19.62 0.06
N LEU A 76 -9.50 -18.49 0.77
CA LEU A 76 -8.43 -17.52 0.57
C LEU A 76 -7.07 -18.14 0.89
N THR A 77 -6.12 -17.94 -0.01
CA THR A 77 -4.72 -18.35 0.19
C THR A 77 -3.86 -17.14 0.46
N MET A 78 -2.94 -17.24 1.40
CA MET A 78 -1.97 -16.20 1.71
C MET A 78 -0.56 -16.68 1.36
N THR A 79 0.09 -15.96 0.46
CA THR A 79 1.45 -16.25 -0.01
C THR A 79 2.42 -15.22 0.56
N LYS A 80 3.45 -15.67 1.29
CA LYS A 80 4.56 -14.85 1.75
C LYS A 80 5.50 -14.53 0.59
N LEU A 81 5.81 -13.26 0.37
CA LEU A 81 6.78 -12.85 -0.64
C LEU A 81 8.22 -13.07 -0.12
N PRO A 82 9.13 -13.56 -0.98
CA PRO A 82 10.45 -14.02 -0.50
C PRO A 82 11.36 -12.88 -0.04
N GLN A 83 11.24 -11.70 -0.65
CA GLN A 83 12.08 -10.55 -0.30
C GLN A 83 11.56 -9.89 0.99
N LYS A 84 12.49 -9.65 1.94
CA LYS A 84 12.18 -8.92 3.18
C LYS A 84 12.16 -7.42 2.91
N GLN A 85 11.06 -6.94 2.33
CA GLN A 85 10.80 -5.52 2.06
C GLN A 85 9.61 -5.05 2.89
N ALA A 86 9.90 -4.64 4.12
CA ALA A 86 8.90 -4.17 5.07
C ALA A 86 8.13 -2.97 4.50
N CYS A 87 6.84 -2.88 4.81
CA CYS A 87 6.08 -1.66 4.58
C CYS A 87 6.37 -0.67 5.72
N VAL A 88 6.90 0.52 5.40
CA VAL A 88 7.28 1.51 6.43
C VAL A 88 6.21 2.56 6.71
N SER A 89 5.22 2.71 5.81
CA SER A 89 4.08 3.60 6.01
C SER A 89 2.80 3.00 5.44
N LYS A 90 1.75 2.91 6.26
CA LYS A 90 0.42 2.49 5.78
C LYS A 90 -0.16 3.44 4.73
N ARG A 91 0.19 4.73 4.81
CA ARG A 91 -0.28 5.78 3.89
C ARG A 91 0.51 5.83 2.59
N SER A 92 1.57 5.04 2.47
CA SER A 92 2.32 4.87 1.22
C SER A 92 1.75 3.79 0.30
N ILE A 93 0.76 3.02 0.76
CA ILE A 93 0.17 1.93 -0.02
C ILE A 93 -0.83 2.52 -1.01
N VAL A 94 -0.53 2.38 -2.30
CA VAL A 94 -1.31 2.95 -3.41
C VAL A 94 -1.55 1.89 -4.48
N GLU A 95 -2.82 1.70 -4.87
CA GLU A 95 -3.17 0.88 -6.03
C GLU A 95 -2.85 1.64 -7.32
N MET A 96 -1.97 1.09 -8.13
CA MET A 96 -1.62 1.63 -9.45
C MET A 96 -1.01 0.57 -10.36
N ASN A 97 -1.15 0.76 -11.68
CA ASN A 97 -0.54 -0.11 -12.71
C ASN A 97 -0.87 -1.61 -12.54
N GLY A 98 -2.10 -1.94 -12.15
CA GLY A 98 -2.56 -3.33 -11.97
C GLY A 98 -1.94 -4.05 -10.77
N GLY A 99 -1.46 -3.30 -9.80
CA GLY A 99 -0.87 -3.83 -8.56
C GLY A 99 -0.93 -2.81 -7.43
N VAL A 100 -0.08 -2.99 -6.45
CA VAL A 100 0.09 -2.07 -5.32
C VAL A 100 1.53 -1.62 -5.24
N VAL A 101 1.73 -0.31 -5.08
CA VAL A 101 3.02 0.33 -4.79
C VAL A 101 3.03 0.77 -3.34
N TYR A 102 4.16 0.57 -2.66
CA TYR A 102 4.34 0.97 -1.27
C TYR A 102 5.78 1.36 -0.96
N ALA A 103 5.99 2.16 0.08
CA ALA A 103 7.33 2.52 0.55
C ALA A 103 7.94 1.41 1.43
N SER A 104 9.15 1.01 1.08
CA SER A 104 10.01 0.10 1.84
C SER A 104 11.27 0.82 2.33
N PRO A 105 12.11 0.18 3.18
CA PRO A 105 13.38 0.77 3.59
C PRO A 105 14.35 1.06 2.44
N ASP A 106 14.22 0.36 1.31
CA ASP A 106 15.17 0.43 0.19
C ASP A 106 14.61 1.17 -1.04
N GLY A 107 13.36 1.65 -0.98
CA GLY A 107 12.73 2.35 -2.10
C GLY A 107 11.23 2.06 -2.21
N LEU A 108 10.65 2.45 -3.35
CA LEU A 108 9.29 2.05 -3.70
C LEU A 108 9.29 0.64 -4.28
N MET A 109 8.43 -0.18 -3.74
CA MET A 109 8.23 -1.56 -4.18
C MET A 109 6.86 -1.70 -4.81
N GLN A 110 6.77 -2.51 -5.86
CA GLN A 110 5.52 -2.88 -6.50
C GLN A 110 5.25 -4.38 -6.33
N VAL A 111 4.00 -4.70 -5.99
CA VAL A 111 3.46 -6.06 -6.01
C VAL A 111 2.38 -6.12 -7.07
N THR A 112 2.46 -7.12 -7.95
CA THR A 112 1.51 -7.37 -9.05
C THR A 112 0.71 -8.64 -8.82
N GLU A 113 -0.32 -8.88 -9.64
CA GLU A 113 -1.17 -10.10 -9.56
C GLU A 113 -0.39 -11.41 -9.71
N SER A 114 0.76 -11.40 -10.38
CA SER A 114 1.64 -12.56 -10.49
C SER A 114 2.44 -12.86 -9.21
N ASN A 115 2.15 -12.16 -8.10
CA ASN A 115 2.91 -12.20 -6.85
C ASN A 115 4.40 -11.83 -7.01
N GLY A 116 4.72 -11.08 -8.08
CA GLY A 116 6.04 -10.52 -8.28
C GLY A 116 6.25 -9.30 -7.38
N LEU A 117 7.40 -9.25 -6.70
CA LEU A 117 7.86 -8.07 -5.96
C LEU A 117 9.04 -7.46 -6.71
N SER A 118 8.91 -6.21 -7.13
CA SER A 118 9.95 -5.47 -7.86
C SER A 118 10.19 -4.09 -7.26
N SER A 119 11.44 -3.63 -7.33
CA SER A 119 11.78 -2.26 -6.95
C SER A 119 11.56 -1.32 -8.13
N LEU A 120 10.74 -0.30 -7.94
CA LEU A 120 10.48 0.73 -8.95
C LEU A 120 11.53 1.84 -8.96
N THR A 121 12.24 2.03 -7.87
CA THR A 121 13.24 3.09 -7.68
C THR A 121 14.68 2.60 -7.78
N ALA A 122 14.89 1.31 -8.10
CA ALA A 122 16.22 0.77 -8.33
C ALA A 122 16.93 1.52 -9.47
N GLY A 123 18.11 2.10 -9.17
CA GLY A 123 18.89 2.90 -10.12
C GLY A 123 18.39 4.35 -10.31
N LEU A 124 17.26 4.75 -9.72
CA LEU A 124 16.78 6.14 -9.73
C LEU A 124 17.27 6.93 -8.52
N ILE A 125 17.27 6.30 -7.36
CA ILE A 125 17.65 6.92 -6.09
C ILE A 125 18.48 5.91 -5.28
N ASN A 126 19.55 6.37 -4.67
CA ASN A 126 20.31 5.54 -3.74
C ASN A 126 19.61 5.45 -2.38
N ARG A 127 20.00 4.48 -1.55
CA ARG A 127 19.37 4.22 -0.26
C ARG A 127 19.49 5.38 0.73
N ASP A 128 20.63 6.05 0.77
CA ASP A 128 20.88 7.13 1.74
C ASP A 128 20.02 8.35 1.40
N ASP A 129 19.93 8.71 0.12
CA ASP A 129 19.03 9.76 -0.36
C ASP A 129 17.57 9.41 -0.11
N TRP A 130 17.17 8.14 -0.35
CA TRP A 130 15.83 7.66 -0.06
C TRP A 130 15.48 7.81 1.42
N GLN A 131 16.36 7.37 2.31
CA GLN A 131 16.16 7.47 3.76
C GLN A 131 16.13 8.93 4.24
N SER A 132 16.83 9.85 3.56
CA SER A 132 16.82 11.27 3.92
C SER A 132 15.44 11.93 3.81
N PHE A 133 14.53 11.36 3.02
CA PHE A 133 13.13 11.79 2.91
C PHE A 133 12.22 11.22 4.00
N ASN A 134 12.72 10.36 4.89
CA ASN A 134 11.93 9.69 5.92
C ASN A 134 10.71 8.94 5.34
N PRO A 135 10.89 7.82 4.63
CA PRO A 135 9.79 7.10 3.96
C PRO A 135 8.65 6.66 4.88
N SER A 136 8.91 6.59 6.20
CA SER A 136 7.86 6.28 7.19
C SER A 136 6.84 7.41 7.36
N SER A 137 7.17 8.63 6.96
CA SER A 137 6.27 9.78 6.96
C SER A 137 5.37 9.85 5.72
N PHE A 138 5.63 9.06 4.70
CA PHE A 138 4.96 9.19 3.41
C PHE A 138 3.45 9.05 3.51
N SER A 139 2.77 10.02 2.89
CA SER A 139 1.35 9.99 2.53
C SER A 139 1.24 10.10 1.02
N SER A 140 0.71 9.07 0.38
CA SER A 140 0.90 8.91 -1.06
C SER A 140 -0.43 8.73 -1.79
N PHE A 141 -0.44 9.19 -3.04
CA PHE A 141 -1.59 9.15 -3.94
C PHE A 141 -1.12 8.82 -5.36
N GLU A 142 -2.04 8.31 -6.16
CA GLU A 142 -1.85 8.12 -7.60
C GLU A 142 -2.66 9.17 -8.34
N LEU A 143 -2.07 9.74 -9.39
CA LEU A 143 -2.75 10.56 -10.39
C LEU A 143 -1.98 10.45 -11.70
N ASP A 144 -2.67 10.24 -12.82
CA ASP A 144 -2.07 10.13 -14.17
C ASP A 144 -0.94 9.10 -14.25
N SER A 145 -1.12 7.93 -13.59
CA SER A 145 -0.09 6.88 -13.52
C SER A 145 1.21 7.30 -12.86
N ARG A 146 1.20 8.39 -12.08
CA ARG A 146 2.31 8.87 -11.27
C ARG A 146 2.03 8.64 -9.79
N TYR A 147 3.09 8.34 -9.06
CA TYR A 147 3.04 8.17 -7.60
C TYR A 147 3.51 9.45 -6.92
N TYR A 148 2.64 10.08 -6.16
CA TYR A 148 2.91 11.29 -5.39
C TYR A 148 3.14 10.91 -3.93
N ALA A 149 4.34 11.17 -3.40
CA ALA A 149 4.71 10.89 -2.02
C ALA A 149 4.97 12.19 -1.26
N PHE A 150 4.02 12.63 -0.46
CA PHE A 150 4.21 13.75 0.47
C PHE A 150 5.01 13.26 1.67
N TYR A 151 6.10 13.95 1.98
CA TYR A 151 7.02 13.56 3.04
C TYR A 151 7.26 14.69 4.04
N ASP A 152 7.59 14.28 5.28
CA ASP A 152 8.09 15.14 6.34
C ASP A 152 9.26 14.42 7.01
N ASN A 153 10.46 14.98 6.84
CA ASN A 153 11.67 14.41 7.45
C ASN A 153 12.07 15.12 8.77
N GLY A 154 11.18 15.96 9.31
CA GLY A 154 11.40 16.74 10.53
C GLY A 154 12.15 18.04 10.31
N THR A 155 12.79 18.23 9.15
CA THR A 155 13.51 19.47 8.77
C THR A 155 12.86 20.12 7.56
N THR A 156 12.46 19.31 6.58
CA THR A 156 11.82 19.76 5.34
C THR A 156 10.60 18.93 5.04
N GLN A 157 9.62 19.56 4.44
CA GLN A 157 8.41 18.96 3.91
C GLN A 157 8.38 19.16 2.40
N GLY A 158 7.72 18.24 1.68
CA GLY A 158 7.61 18.34 0.23
C GLY A 158 6.89 17.15 -0.38
N CYS A 159 6.95 17.07 -1.70
CA CYS A 159 6.39 15.95 -2.45
C CYS A 159 7.42 15.41 -3.44
N LEU A 160 7.58 14.09 -3.47
CA LEU A 160 8.28 13.38 -4.52
C LEU A 160 7.24 12.85 -5.51
N VAL A 161 7.42 13.13 -6.78
CA VAL A 161 6.56 12.62 -7.86
C VAL A 161 7.37 11.64 -8.69
N PHE A 162 6.94 10.39 -8.69
CA PHE A 162 7.58 9.32 -9.47
C PHE A 162 6.75 9.02 -10.71
N ASP A 163 7.40 9.03 -11.87
CA ASP A 163 6.85 8.59 -13.13
C ASP A 163 7.54 7.29 -13.54
N PHE A 164 6.76 6.21 -13.68
CA PHE A 164 7.25 4.88 -14.02
C PHE A 164 6.98 4.49 -15.47
N GLY A 165 6.80 5.48 -16.36
CA GLY A 165 6.63 5.28 -17.78
C GLY A 165 7.90 4.73 -18.48
N ALA A 166 8.00 4.92 -19.80
CA ALA A 166 9.08 4.36 -20.62
C ALA A 166 10.50 4.79 -20.20
N LYS A 167 10.62 5.95 -19.54
CA LYS A 167 11.85 6.43 -18.91
C LYS A 167 11.56 6.81 -17.47
N PRO A 168 11.70 5.87 -16.53
CA PRO A 168 11.45 6.14 -15.13
C PRO A 168 12.26 7.33 -14.62
N ASN A 169 11.59 8.23 -13.92
CA ASN A 169 12.20 9.41 -13.32
C ASN A 169 11.44 9.87 -12.08
N PHE A 170 12.00 10.81 -11.33
CA PHE A 170 11.29 11.46 -10.25
C PHE A 170 11.62 12.95 -10.18
N HIS A 171 10.69 13.72 -9.63
CA HIS A 171 10.80 15.15 -9.40
C HIS A 171 10.47 15.48 -7.96
N LYS A 172 11.08 16.53 -7.45
CA LYS A 172 10.71 17.11 -6.14
C LYS A 172 9.84 18.34 -6.40
N LEU A 173 8.71 18.41 -5.69
CA LEU A 173 7.85 19.59 -5.66
C LEU A 173 7.89 20.20 -4.26
N ASP A 174 7.89 21.52 -4.21
CA ASP A 174 7.88 22.30 -2.97
C ASP A 174 6.43 22.55 -2.50
N ILE A 175 5.67 21.47 -2.43
CA ILE A 175 4.31 21.44 -1.88
C ILE A 175 4.22 20.32 -0.87
N TYR A 176 3.47 20.54 0.21
CA TYR A 176 3.18 19.52 1.21
C TYR A 176 1.68 19.45 1.48
N ALA A 177 1.18 18.23 1.59
CA ALA A 177 -0.22 17.98 1.93
C ALA A 177 -0.32 16.97 3.07
N THR A 178 -1.16 17.27 4.04
CA THR A 178 -1.44 16.40 5.19
C THR A 178 -2.47 15.33 4.88
N ALA A 179 -3.33 15.58 3.90
CA ALA A 179 -4.34 14.67 3.41
C ALA A 179 -4.63 14.92 1.93
N GLY A 180 -5.21 13.94 1.26
CA GLY A 180 -5.64 14.06 -0.13
C GLY A 180 -6.76 13.10 -0.46
N TYR A 181 -7.47 13.42 -1.53
CA TYR A 181 -8.53 12.60 -2.09
C TYR A 181 -8.40 12.57 -3.61
N ASN A 182 -8.30 11.38 -4.19
CA ASN A 182 -8.30 11.20 -5.64
C ASN A 182 -9.74 11.03 -6.14
N GLU A 183 -10.24 12.01 -6.88
CA GLU A 183 -11.53 11.96 -7.56
C GLU A 183 -11.35 11.36 -8.97
N ARG A 184 -11.39 10.04 -9.06
CA ARG A 184 -11.14 9.29 -10.30
C ARG A 184 -12.06 9.69 -11.47
N ARG A 185 -13.30 10.20 -11.19
CA ARG A 185 -14.22 10.65 -12.23
C ARG A 185 -13.83 11.97 -12.87
N LYS A 186 -13.10 12.80 -12.15
CA LYS A 186 -12.65 14.13 -12.59
C LYS A 186 -11.17 14.16 -12.94
N ASP A 187 -10.48 13.02 -12.77
CA ASP A 187 -9.04 12.92 -12.95
C ASP A 187 -8.31 14.04 -12.17
N ALA A 188 -8.67 14.17 -10.90
CA ALA A 188 -8.21 15.26 -10.05
C ALA A 188 -7.83 14.77 -8.66
N LEU A 189 -6.68 15.23 -8.18
CA LEU A 189 -6.21 15.02 -6.82
C LEU A 189 -6.46 16.29 -5.99
N PHE A 190 -7.37 16.21 -5.04
CA PHE A 190 -7.62 17.28 -4.07
C PHE A 190 -6.70 17.12 -2.88
N LEU A 191 -6.02 18.19 -2.48
CA LEU A 191 -5.03 18.18 -1.42
C LEU A 191 -5.43 19.14 -0.30
N ALA A 192 -5.27 18.72 0.95
CA ALA A 192 -5.29 19.60 2.11
C ALA A 192 -3.85 20.09 2.35
N ILE A 193 -3.58 21.30 1.88
CA ILE A 193 -2.29 21.97 2.04
C ILE A 193 -2.34 22.74 3.37
N GLY A 194 -1.37 22.52 4.24
CA GLY A 194 -1.20 23.19 5.53
C GLY A 194 -0.39 24.47 5.42
#